data_21c06b7a1e70aeb1e24c1e2dc4ec3a2c
#
_entry.id   21c06b7a1e70aeb1e24c1e2dc4ec3a2c
#
_cell.length_a   1.000
_cell.length_b   1.000
_cell.length_c   1.000
_cell.angle_alpha   90.00
_cell.angle_beta   90.00
_cell.angle_gamma   90.00
#
_symmetry.space_group_name_H-M   'P 1'
#
loop_
_entity.id
_entity.type
_entity.pdbx_description
1 polymer ?
#
loop_
_entity_poly.entity_id
_entity_poly.type
_entity_poly.pdbx_seq_one_letter_code
_entity_poly.pdbx_strand_id
1 'polypeptide(L)'
;MVLAMRGMLGRAVMVMPLLLAPLVSAAQSAQSAQSAPQWEVYAIRYATLPAFRVSGLIAGADTTRRIDADCMVWLLKGPNGRNVLVDAGFKRPDLIARWKPTNYMRPDSAVARAGVTASAVTDVIISHIHWDHFDGADLFPNARIWIQRDEVQHHIDSAGMVLNRAIDGPNAAMLHGLRVAGRIALVDGDAQELIPGVTVYIGGKHTYQSQYVGVRTAAGIVVIASDNMYLYENLDRQLPIAQTVDAASNLAAQRRMVSLASSPRLIVPGHDPAVFTRFETVSVGVVRIR
;
A
#
# COMPACT_ATOMS: atom_id res chain seq x y z
N MET A 1 29.43 98.03 13.38
CA MET A 1 30.65 97.17 13.27
C MET A 1 30.16 95.70 13.30
N VAL A 2 29.86 95.19 12.17
CA VAL A 2 29.27 93.81 12.03
C VAL A 2 30.07 93.09 10.97
N LEU A 3 30.71 92.00 11.38
CA LEU A 3 31.52 91.16 10.54
C LEU A 3 30.63 90.00 10.00
N ALA A 4 30.56 89.89 8.68
CA ALA A 4 29.88 88.79 7.96
C ALA A 4 30.82 87.59 7.74
N MET A 5 30.41 86.43 8.20
CA MET A 5 31.03 85.18 7.81
C MET A 5 30.17 84.44 6.79
N ARG A 6 30.78 84.19 5.61
CA ARG A 6 30.23 83.37 4.54
C ARG A 6 30.42 81.89 4.88
N GLY A 7 29.29 81.17 4.91
CA GLY A 7 29.31 79.71 4.99
C GLY A 7 29.39 79.05 3.62
N MET A 8 30.38 78.15 3.40
CA MET A 8 30.50 77.31 2.23
C MET A 8 29.55 76.07 2.34
N LEU A 9 28.64 75.96 1.36
CA LEU A 9 27.85 74.73 1.18
C LEU A 9 28.72 73.67 0.53
N GLY A 10 29.11 72.65 1.30
CA GLY A 10 29.65 71.41 0.77
C GLY A 10 28.53 70.50 0.28
N ARG A 11 28.50 70.20 -1.02
CA ARG A 11 27.62 69.15 -1.58
C ARG A 11 28.17 67.78 -1.20
N ALA A 12 27.52 67.04 -0.35
CA ALA A 12 27.77 65.64 -0.10
C ALA A 12 27.15 64.83 -1.25
N VAL A 13 28.00 64.14 -2.04
CA VAL A 13 27.59 63.14 -3.02
C VAL A 13 27.35 61.84 -2.26
N MET A 14 26.08 61.47 -2.16
CA MET A 14 25.66 60.21 -1.55
C MET A 14 25.85 59.08 -2.56
N VAL A 15 26.92 58.30 -2.43
CA VAL A 15 27.14 57.06 -3.22
C VAL A 15 26.31 55.95 -2.58
N MET A 16 25.23 55.58 -3.23
CA MET A 16 24.37 54.47 -2.85
C MET A 16 25.04 53.14 -3.29
N PRO A 17 25.38 52.23 -2.40
CA PRO A 17 25.88 50.92 -2.82
C PRO A 17 24.76 50.12 -3.45
N LEU A 18 24.96 49.71 -4.71
CA LEU A 18 24.11 48.75 -5.39
C LEU A 18 24.28 47.40 -4.69
N LEU A 19 23.31 46.97 -3.90
CA LEU A 19 23.24 45.65 -3.34
C LEU A 19 22.88 44.65 -4.46
N LEU A 20 23.89 44.01 -5.03
CA LEU A 20 23.73 42.80 -5.84
C LEU A 20 23.23 41.67 -4.89
N ALA A 21 21.93 41.46 -4.82
CA ALA A 21 21.37 40.26 -4.19
C ALA A 21 21.74 39.03 -5.04
N PRO A 22 22.20 37.92 -4.43
CA PRO A 22 22.60 36.76 -5.19
C PRO A 22 21.41 36.06 -5.83
N LEU A 23 21.36 36.02 -7.15
CA LEU A 23 20.43 35.23 -7.98
C LEU A 23 20.67 33.70 -7.88
N VAL A 24 21.31 33.23 -6.82
CA VAL A 24 21.68 31.81 -6.64
C VAL A 24 20.55 30.98 -6.02
N SER A 25 19.52 31.60 -5.41
CA SER A 25 18.51 30.86 -4.65
C SER A 25 17.41 30.17 -5.49
N ALA A 26 17.16 30.67 -6.71
CA ALA A 26 16.07 30.10 -7.53
C ALA A 26 16.49 28.82 -8.31
N ALA A 27 17.75 28.69 -8.68
CA ALA A 27 18.26 27.53 -9.40
C ALA A 27 18.47 26.31 -8.48
N GLN A 28 18.79 26.52 -7.20
CA GLN A 28 18.95 25.45 -6.22
C GLN A 28 17.61 24.87 -5.74
N SER A 29 16.55 25.67 -5.70
CA SER A 29 15.20 25.19 -5.39
C SER A 29 14.55 24.41 -6.54
N ALA A 30 14.94 24.66 -7.79
CA ALA A 30 14.48 23.92 -8.95
C ALA A 30 15.19 22.56 -9.13
N GLN A 31 16.39 22.40 -8.61
CA GLN A 31 17.18 21.16 -8.71
C GLN A 31 16.86 20.14 -7.62
N SER A 32 16.17 20.54 -6.53
CA SER A 32 15.69 19.64 -5.48
C SER A 32 14.28 19.06 -5.75
N ALA A 33 13.62 19.46 -6.82
CA ALA A 33 12.49 18.75 -7.39
C ALA A 33 12.96 17.55 -8.23
N GLN A 34 13.92 16.78 -7.72
CA GLN A 34 14.22 15.46 -8.24
C GLN A 34 12.93 14.67 -8.19
N SER A 35 12.40 14.31 -9.37
CA SER A 35 11.12 13.61 -9.50
C SER A 35 11.12 12.44 -8.51
N ALA A 36 10.16 12.45 -7.56
CA ALA A 36 10.08 11.40 -6.59
C ALA A 36 10.06 10.04 -7.30
N PRO A 37 10.68 9.00 -6.71
CA PRO A 37 10.87 7.71 -7.35
C PRO A 37 9.54 7.19 -7.86
N GLN A 38 9.52 6.77 -9.12
CA GLN A 38 8.35 6.18 -9.76
C GLN A 38 8.47 4.66 -9.69
N TRP A 39 7.37 4.03 -9.31
CA TRP A 39 7.24 2.59 -9.17
C TRP A 39 6.45 2.00 -10.34
N GLU A 40 6.74 0.77 -10.68
CA GLU A 40 5.86 -0.07 -11.49
C GLU A 40 5.04 -0.96 -10.56
N VAL A 41 3.75 -1.08 -10.82
CA VAL A 41 2.81 -1.87 -10.01
C VAL A 41 2.27 -3.03 -10.83
N TYR A 42 2.34 -4.24 -10.27
CA TYR A 42 1.83 -5.45 -10.87
C TYR A 42 0.87 -6.14 -9.91
N ALA A 43 -0.31 -6.56 -10.39
CA ALA A 43 -1.16 -7.50 -9.67
C ALA A 43 -0.82 -8.92 -10.14
N ILE A 44 -0.65 -9.84 -9.19
CA ILE A 44 -0.24 -11.23 -9.42
C ILE A 44 -1.26 -12.14 -8.78
N ARG A 45 -2.06 -12.85 -9.59
CA ARG A 45 -2.99 -13.86 -9.13
C ARG A 45 -2.23 -15.12 -8.76
N TYR A 46 -2.42 -15.59 -7.53
CA TYR A 46 -1.83 -16.83 -7.06
C TYR A 46 -2.87 -17.93 -6.76
N ALA A 47 -4.16 -17.56 -6.67
CA ALA A 47 -5.26 -18.50 -6.47
C ALA A 47 -6.60 -17.88 -6.93
N THR A 48 -7.61 -18.72 -7.10
CA THR A 48 -8.99 -18.31 -7.33
C THR A 48 -9.89 -19.13 -6.40
N LEU A 49 -10.74 -18.48 -5.61
CA LEU A 49 -11.77 -19.12 -4.78
C LEU A 49 -13.05 -19.26 -5.61
N PRO A 50 -13.41 -20.48 -6.07
CA PRO A 50 -14.51 -20.65 -7.00
C PRO A 50 -15.86 -20.44 -6.31
N ALA A 51 -16.82 -19.88 -7.05
CA ALA A 51 -18.21 -19.69 -6.66
C ALA A 51 -18.40 -19.03 -5.28
N PHE A 52 -17.52 -18.08 -4.91
CA PHE A 52 -17.58 -17.36 -3.65
C PHE A 52 -18.86 -16.50 -3.59
N ARG A 53 -19.52 -16.44 -2.42
CA ARG A 53 -20.74 -15.64 -2.26
C ARG A 53 -20.44 -14.15 -2.29
N VAL A 54 -21.07 -13.42 -3.21
CA VAL A 54 -20.91 -11.95 -3.29
C VAL A 54 -21.40 -11.25 -2.02
N SER A 55 -22.41 -11.82 -1.35
CA SER A 55 -22.88 -11.33 -0.04
C SER A 55 -21.84 -11.47 1.10
N GLY A 56 -20.79 -12.26 0.90
CA GLY A 56 -19.63 -12.32 1.79
C GLY A 56 -18.57 -11.25 1.50
N LEU A 57 -18.71 -10.55 0.36
CA LEU A 57 -17.78 -9.50 -0.08
C LEU A 57 -18.42 -8.09 -0.02
N ILE A 58 -19.72 -8.00 -0.37
CA ILE A 58 -20.45 -6.73 -0.39
C ILE A 58 -21.65 -6.83 0.57
N ALA A 59 -21.74 -5.89 1.49
CA ALA A 59 -22.84 -5.81 2.44
C ALA A 59 -24.17 -5.60 1.70
N GLY A 60 -25.16 -6.41 2.05
CA GLY A 60 -26.51 -6.34 1.46
C GLY A 60 -26.63 -6.85 0.02
N ALA A 61 -25.57 -7.48 -0.53
CA ALA A 61 -25.66 -8.10 -1.83
C ALA A 61 -26.56 -9.34 -1.84
N ASP A 62 -27.13 -9.66 -2.99
CA ASP A 62 -27.94 -10.87 -3.20
C ASP A 62 -27.16 -12.12 -2.78
N THR A 63 -27.76 -12.93 -1.88
CA THR A 63 -27.16 -14.14 -1.31
C THR A 63 -27.00 -15.28 -2.32
N THR A 64 -27.67 -15.21 -3.47
CA THR A 64 -27.57 -16.20 -4.56
C THR A 64 -26.41 -15.92 -5.52
N ARG A 65 -25.96 -14.66 -5.61
CA ARG A 65 -24.85 -14.28 -6.48
C ARG A 65 -23.53 -14.96 -6.08
N ARG A 66 -22.82 -15.42 -7.09
CA ARG A 66 -21.51 -16.05 -6.94
C ARG A 66 -20.51 -15.38 -7.87
N ILE A 67 -19.25 -15.39 -7.47
CA ILE A 67 -18.10 -14.90 -8.25
C ILE A 67 -16.92 -15.84 -8.00
N ASP A 68 -16.07 -16.00 -8.98
CA ASP A 68 -14.76 -16.59 -8.77
C ASP A 68 -13.84 -15.50 -8.23
N ALA A 69 -13.66 -15.46 -6.90
CA ALA A 69 -12.88 -14.42 -6.24
C ALA A 69 -11.38 -14.71 -6.38
N ASP A 70 -10.64 -13.80 -6.98
CA ASP A 70 -9.20 -13.97 -7.14
C ASP A 70 -8.45 -13.58 -5.87
N CYS A 71 -7.51 -14.42 -5.46
CA CYS A 71 -6.50 -14.09 -4.45
C CYS A 71 -5.24 -13.59 -5.15
N MET A 72 -4.79 -12.39 -4.79
CA MET A 72 -3.65 -11.77 -5.44
C MET A 72 -2.71 -11.11 -4.43
N VAL A 73 -1.48 -10.91 -4.87
CA VAL A 73 -0.47 -10.08 -4.22
C VAL A 73 -0.04 -9.00 -5.22
N TRP A 74 0.48 -7.89 -4.73
CA TRP A 74 0.91 -6.80 -5.61
C TRP A 74 2.41 -6.59 -5.49
N LEU A 75 3.12 -6.66 -6.63
CA LEU A 75 4.55 -6.41 -6.71
C LEU A 75 4.80 -4.97 -7.17
N LEU A 76 5.58 -4.25 -6.39
CA LEU A 76 6.08 -2.92 -6.71
C LEU A 76 7.55 -3.04 -7.09
N LYS A 77 7.88 -2.73 -8.34
CA LYS A 77 9.27 -2.65 -8.80
C LYS A 77 9.72 -1.19 -8.78
N GLY A 78 10.70 -0.90 -7.95
CA GLY A 78 11.21 0.44 -7.73
C GLY A 78 12.60 0.67 -8.29
N PRO A 79 13.14 1.88 -8.08
CA PRO A 79 14.50 2.22 -8.47
C PRO A 79 15.51 1.32 -7.74
N ASN A 80 16.71 1.21 -8.33
CA ASN A 80 17.84 0.46 -7.78
C ASN A 80 17.56 -1.03 -7.48
N GLY A 81 16.61 -1.63 -8.21
CA GLY A 81 16.26 -3.05 -8.05
C GLY A 81 15.45 -3.37 -6.78
N ARG A 82 14.92 -2.36 -6.10
CA ARG A 82 14.06 -2.57 -4.93
C ARG A 82 12.74 -3.21 -5.34
N ASN A 83 12.38 -4.31 -4.69
CA ASN A 83 11.13 -5.03 -4.93
C ASN A 83 10.33 -5.08 -3.63
N VAL A 84 9.15 -4.48 -3.63
CA VAL A 84 8.22 -4.46 -2.50
C VAL A 84 6.99 -5.27 -2.86
N LEU A 85 6.57 -6.14 -1.95
CA LEU A 85 5.34 -6.88 -2.11
C LEU A 85 4.27 -6.30 -1.18
N VAL A 86 3.05 -6.15 -1.66
CA VAL A 86 1.88 -5.88 -0.82
C VAL A 86 1.10 -7.18 -0.70
N ASP A 87 0.91 -7.61 0.54
CA ASP A 87 0.42 -8.91 0.97
C ASP A 87 1.32 -10.08 0.51
N ALA A 88 1.19 -11.22 1.18
CA ALA A 88 2.05 -12.37 0.98
C ALA A 88 1.30 -13.65 0.58
N GLY A 89 -0.02 -13.62 0.56
CA GLY A 89 -0.85 -14.75 0.23
C GLY A 89 -0.83 -15.86 1.28
N PHE A 90 -1.24 -17.07 0.88
CA PHE A 90 -1.23 -18.25 1.76
C PHE A 90 -0.54 -19.44 1.12
N LYS A 91 -0.05 -20.36 1.98
CA LYS A 91 0.73 -21.54 1.54
C LYS A 91 0.38 -22.83 2.27
N ARG A 92 -0.31 -22.76 3.42
CA ARG A 92 -0.53 -23.94 4.25
C ARG A 92 -1.50 -24.93 3.62
N PRO A 93 -1.18 -26.26 3.68
CA PRO A 93 -2.01 -27.31 3.09
C PRO A 93 -3.43 -27.38 3.67
N ASP A 94 -3.61 -27.08 4.95
CA ASP A 94 -4.94 -27.08 5.61
C ASP A 94 -5.85 -25.97 5.05
N LEU A 95 -5.29 -24.78 4.74
CA LEU A 95 -6.00 -23.69 4.08
C LEU A 95 -6.37 -24.06 2.65
N ILE A 96 -5.43 -24.67 1.91
CA ILE A 96 -5.68 -25.16 0.54
C ILE A 96 -6.78 -26.23 0.53
N ALA A 97 -6.73 -27.19 1.46
CA ALA A 97 -7.74 -28.23 1.60
C ALA A 97 -9.13 -27.66 1.99
N ARG A 98 -9.16 -26.65 2.85
CA ARG A 98 -10.38 -25.98 3.32
C ARG A 98 -11.05 -25.17 2.23
N TRP A 99 -10.29 -24.31 1.53
CA TRP A 99 -10.82 -23.36 0.58
C TRP A 99 -10.89 -23.88 -0.86
N LYS A 100 -10.18 -24.98 -1.15
CA LYS A 100 -10.15 -25.67 -2.46
C LYS A 100 -9.97 -24.69 -3.63
N PRO A 101 -8.94 -23.82 -3.57
CA PRO A 101 -8.72 -22.85 -4.63
C PRO A 101 -8.43 -23.56 -5.96
N THR A 102 -8.90 -22.97 -7.03
CA THR A 102 -8.45 -23.29 -8.39
C THR A 102 -7.27 -22.40 -8.77
N ASN A 103 -6.53 -22.79 -9.81
CA ASN A 103 -5.37 -22.04 -10.31
C ASN A 103 -4.33 -21.69 -9.22
N TYR A 104 -4.29 -22.50 -8.15
CA TYR A 104 -3.38 -22.24 -7.04
C TYR A 104 -1.93 -22.40 -7.45
N MET A 105 -1.15 -21.41 -7.08
CA MET A 105 0.31 -21.42 -7.12
C MET A 105 0.83 -20.81 -5.82
N ARG A 106 1.86 -21.40 -5.23
CA ARG A 106 2.46 -20.81 -4.03
C ARG A 106 2.91 -19.37 -4.31
N PRO A 107 2.64 -18.39 -3.42
CA PRO A 107 2.83 -16.97 -3.70
C PRO A 107 4.22 -16.58 -4.22
N ASP A 108 5.30 -17.16 -3.68
CA ASP A 108 6.67 -16.91 -4.14
C ASP A 108 6.90 -17.37 -5.60
N SER A 109 6.29 -18.50 -5.96
CA SER A 109 6.34 -19.00 -7.34
C SER A 109 5.50 -18.15 -8.29
N ALA A 110 4.38 -17.61 -7.79
CA ALA A 110 3.57 -16.67 -8.55
C ALA A 110 4.32 -15.34 -8.80
N VAL A 111 5.00 -14.82 -7.79
CA VAL A 111 5.85 -13.61 -7.90
C VAL A 111 6.98 -13.81 -8.92
N ALA A 112 7.54 -15.01 -9.02
CA ALA A 112 8.57 -15.32 -10.01
C ALA A 112 8.09 -15.16 -11.46
N ARG A 113 6.77 -15.29 -11.74
CA ARG A 113 6.19 -14.98 -13.07
C ARG A 113 6.29 -13.51 -13.47
N ALA A 114 6.43 -12.62 -12.49
CA ALA A 114 6.73 -11.22 -12.73
C ALA A 114 8.24 -10.92 -12.81
N GLY A 115 9.11 -11.97 -12.85
CA GLY A 115 10.56 -11.87 -13.00
C GLY A 115 11.29 -11.49 -11.70
N VAL A 116 10.70 -11.73 -10.52
CA VAL A 116 11.33 -11.44 -9.22
C VAL A 116 11.34 -12.71 -8.38
N THR A 117 12.52 -13.12 -7.92
CA THR A 117 12.65 -14.27 -7.00
C THR A 117 12.23 -13.88 -5.58
N ALA A 118 11.83 -14.85 -4.77
CA ALA A 118 11.46 -14.60 -3.37
C ALA A 118 12.59 -13.93 -2.57
N SER A 119 13.85 -14.30 -2.83
CA SER A 119 15.02 -13.70 -2.15
C SER A 119 15.33 -12.26 -2.62
N ALA A 120 14.80 -11.84 -3.77
CA ALA A 120 14.96 -10.48 -4.29
C ALA A 120 13.87 -9.51 -3.78
N VAL A 121 12.86 -10.01 -3.07
CA VAL A 121 11.88 -9.17 -2.38
C VAL A 121 12.53 -8.57 -1.13
N THR A 122 12.57 -7.23 -1.06
CA THR A 122 13.24 -6.49 0.01
C THR A 122 12.30 -6.13 1.15
N ASP A 123 11.03 -5.96 0.84
CA ASP A 123 9.99 -5.53 1.78
C ASP A 123 8.66 -6.23 1.46
N VAL A 124 7.90 -6.56 2.49
CA VAL A 124 6.49 -6.99 2.38
C VAL A 124 5.65 -6.06 3.24
N ILE A 125 4.65 -5.43 2.64
CA ILE A 125 3.67 -4.60 3.34
C ILE A 125 2.41 -5.45 3.54
N ILE A 126 2.10 -5.82 4.76
CA ILE A 126 0.90 -6.58 5.09
C ILE A 126 -0.25 -5.61 5.30
N SER A 127 -1.29 -5.75 4.50
CA SER A 127 -2.50 -4.92 4.61
C SER A 127 -3.27 -5.21 5.89
N HIS A 128 -3.37 -6.49 6.27
CA HIS A 128 -4.02 -6.97 7.49
C HIS A 128 -3.67 -8.43 7.77
N ILE A 129 -4.11 -8.95 8.92
CA ILE A 129 -3.62 -10.20 9.48
C ILE A 129 -4.34 -11.47 8.98
N HIS A 130 -5.33 -11.39 8.10
CA HIS A 130 -6.01 -12.59 7.63
C HIS A 130 -5.08 -13.55 6.87
N TRP A 131 -5.48 -14.81 6.88
CA TRP A 131 -4.68 -15.93 6.39
C TRP A 131 -4.27 -15.80 4.92
N ASP A 132 -5.12 -15.26 4.05
CA ASP A 132 -4.87 -15.12 2.61
C ASP A 132 -4.01 -13.90 2.23
N HIS A 133 -3.64 -13.10 3.23
CA HIS A 133 -2.73 -11.96 3.08
C HIS A 133 -1.41 -12.15 3.83
N PHE A 134 -1.42 -12.91 4.94
CA PHE A 134 -0.27 -12.99 5.84
C PHE A 134 0.46 -14.35 5.84
N ASP A 135 -0.23 -15.49 5.60
CA ASP A 135 0.32 -16.84 5.80
C ASP A 135 1.58 -17.14 4.97
N GLY A 136 1.78 -16.43 3.85
CA GLY A 136 2.98 -16.54 3.01
C GLY A 136 4.13 -15.61 3.39
N ALA A 137 4.07 -14.84 4.47
CA ALA A 137 5.06 -13.79 4.78
C ALA A 137 6.49 -14.32 4.95
N ASP A 138 6.67 -15.53 5.45
CA ASP A 138 7.99 -16.16 5.62
C ASP A 138 8.57 -16.77 4.33
N LEU A 139 7.79 -16.83 3.24
CA LEU A 139 8.29 -17.24 1.91
C LEU A 139 9.32 -16.26 1.33
N PHE A 140 9.40 -15.04 1.85
CA PHE A 140 10.29 -13.98 1.38
C PHE A 140 11.41 -13.74 2.40
N PRO A 141 12.49 -14.55 2.37
CA PRO A 141 13.44 -14.68 3.48
C PRO A 141 14.18 -13.39 3.82
N ASN A 142 14.43 -12.54 2.84
CA ASN A 142 15.19 -11.29 3.00
C ASN A 142 14.31 -10.07 3.26
N ALA A 143 12.98 -10.24 3.21
CA ALA A 143 12.06 -9.11 3.30
C ALA A 143 11.90 -8.61 4.75
N ARG A 144 11.91 -7.30 4.89
CA ARG A 144 11.35 -6.60 6.05
C ARG A 144 9.85 -6.57 5.93
N ILE A 145 9.12 -6.88 6.99
CA ILE A 145 7.66 -7.00 6.98
C ILE A 145 7.04 -5.83 7.72
N TRP A 146 6.27 -5.02 7.02
CA TRP A 146 5.61 -3.83 7.51
C TRP A 146 4.14 -4.12 7.81
N ILE A 147 3.71 -3.86 9.05
CA ILE A 147 2.33 -4.05 9.48
C ILE A 147 1.99 -3.03 10.56
N GLN A 148 0.74 -2.59 10.64
CA GLN A 148 0.30 -1.66 11.68
C GLN A 148 0.52 -2.22 13.08
N ARG A 149 1.08 -1.40 13.98
CA ARG A 149 1.32 -1.79 15.38
C ARG A 149 0.06 -2.24 16.07
N ASP A 150 -1.00 -1.47 15.92
CA ASP A 150 -2.28 -1.73 16.57
C ASP A 150 -2.95 -3.01 16.03
N GLU A 151 -2.73 -3.35 14.75
CA GLU A 151 -3.16 -4.62 14.16
C GLU A 151 -2.49 -5.79 14.89
N VAL A 152 -1.17 -5.73 15.06
CA VAL A 152 -0.41 -6.78 15.76
C VAL A 152 -0.84 -6.91 17.22
N GLN A 153 -0.89 -5.79 17.94
CA GLN A 153 -1.20 -5.77 19.38
C GLN A 153 -2.62 -6.21 19.70
N HIS A 154 -3.57 -5.98 18.77
CA HIS A 154 -4.95 -6.44 18.92
C HIS A 154 -5.07 -7.96 18.77
N HIS A 155 -4.21 -8.60 17.98
CA HIS A 155 -4.35 -9.99 17.59
C HIS A 155 -3.46 -10.96 18.38
N ILE A 156 -2.27 -10.51 18.82
CA ILE A 156 -1.36 -11.34 19.63
C ILE A 156 -0.76 -10.52 20.79
N ASP A 157 -0.49 -11.18 21.89
CA ASP A 157 0.25 -10.59 23.02
C ASP A 157 1.79 -10.57 22.79
N SER A 158 2.51 -10.15 23.80
CA SER A 158 3.98 -10.11 23.76
C SER A 158 4.64 -11.47 23.61
N ALA A 159 3.99 -12.53 24.08
CA ALA A 159 4.43 -13.92 23.98
C ALA A 159 3.99 -14.64 22.70
N GLY A 160 3.19 -13.95 21.84
CA GLY A 160 2.66 -14.52 20.60
C GLY A 160 1.36 -15.32 20.79
N MET A 161 0.73 -15.23 21.97
CA MET A 161 -0.56 -15.88 22.20
C MET A 161 -1.67 -15.14 21.48
N VAL A 162 -2.60 -15.89 20.89
CA VAL A 162 -3.76 -15.34 20.16
C VAL A 162 -4.70 -14.63 21.13
N LEU A 163 -4.96 -13.35 20.90
CA LEU A 163 -5.95 -12.54 21.63
C LEU A 163 -7.26 -12.42 20.85
N ASN A 164 -7.22 -12.50 19.52
CA ASN A 164 -8.38 -12.34 18.66
C ASN A 164 -8.37 -13.38 17.53
N ARG A 165 -9.55 -13.95 17.21
CA ARG A 165 -9.68 -15.06 16.24
C ARG A 165 -9.55 -14.68 14.77
N ALA A 166 -9.27 -13.43 14.43
CA ALA A 166 -8.96 -13.03 13.06
C ALA A 166 -7.60 -13.60 12.60
N ILE A 167 -6.72 -13.95 13.55
CA ILE A 167 -5.51 -14.73 13.32
C ILE A 167 -5.65 -16.13 13.94
N ASP A 168 -5.16 -17.15 13.25
CA ASP A 168 -5.07 -18.51 13.80
C ASP A 168 -3.70 -18.76 14.49
N GLY A 169 -3.63 -19.85 15.27
CA GLY A 169 -2.44 -20.19 16.05
C GLY A 169 -1.16 -20.30 15.21
N PRO A 170 -1.14 -21.01 14.07
CA PRO A 170 0.04 -21.09 13.20
C PRO A 170 0.51 -19.72 12.69
N ASN A 171 -0.40 -18.84 12.27
CA ASN A 171 -0.03 -17.49 11.82
C ASN A 171 0.41 -16.60 12.98
N ALA A 172 -0.18 -16.74 14.16
CA ALA A 172 0.28 -16.05 15.37
C ALA A 172 1.72 -16.48 15.75
N ALA A 173 2.00 -17.77 15.71
CA ALA A 173 3.34 -18.30 15.96
C ALA A 173 4.36 -17.79 14.92
N MET A 174 3.99 -17.74 13.62
CA MET A 174 4.84 -17.18 12.57
C MET A 174 5.08 -15.69 12.78
N LEU A 175 4.05 -14.90 13.08
CA LEU A 175 4.18 -13.46 13.37
C LEU A 175 5.11 -13.21 14.56
N HIS A 176 4.96 -13.98 15.64
CA HIS A 176 5.85 -13.91 16.80
C HIS A 176 7.29 -14.28 16.43
N GLY A 177 7.50 -15.37 15.70
CA GLY A 177 8.82 -15.79 15.22
C GLY A 177 9.50 -14.73 14.35
N LEU A 178 8.78 -14.14 13.41
CA LEU A 178 9.27 -13.04 12.57
C LEU A 178 9.63 -11.79 13.40
N ARG A 179 8.85 -11.50 14.46
CA ARG A 179 9.14 -10.41 15.39
C ARG A 179 10.42 -10.65 16.19
N VAL A 180 10.59 -11.86 16.74
CA VAL A 180 11.81 -12.26 17.47
C VAL A 180 13.04 -12.22 16.55
N ALA A 181 12.88 -12.60 15.28
CA ALA A 181 13.94 -12.50 14.28
C ALA A 181 14.26 -11.06 13.82
N GLY A 182 13.57 -10.04 14.36
CA GLY A 182 13.77 -8.64 13.99
C GLY A 182 13.29 -8.26 12.59
N ARG A 183 12.45 -9.11 11.97
CA ARG A 183 11.94 -8.90 10.61
C ARG A 183 10.68 -8.06 10.55
N ILE A 184 9.96 -7.88 11.66
CA ILE A 184 8.75 -7.06 11.72
C ILE A 184 9.10 -5.60 11.93
N ALA A 185 8.61 -4.74 11.05
CA ALA A 185 8.61 -3.29 11.17
C ALA A 185 7.18 -2.83 11.49
N LEU A 186 6.99 -2.34 12.69
CA LEU A 186 5.69 -1.83 13.11
C LEU A 186 5.47 -0.42 12.56
N VAL A 187 4.32 -0.22 11.94
CA VAL A 187 3.88 1.06 11.40
C VAL A 187 3.00 1.75 12.44
N ASP A 188 3.24 3.02 12.68
CA ASP A 188 2.52 3.81 13.67
C ASP A 188 1.59 4.83 12.98
N GLY A 189 0.32 4.45 12.84
CA GLY A 189 -0.73 5.36 12.42
C GLY A 189 -0.87 5.54 10.91
N ASP A 190 -1.47 6.65 10.55
CA ASP A 190 -1.99 6.94 9.22
C ASP A 190 -1.01 7.72 8.35
N ALA A 191 -1.16 7.60 7.01
CA ALA A 191 -0.41 8.35 6.00
C ALA A 191 1.12 8.26 6.17
N GLN A 192 1.63 7.07 6.50
CA GLN A 192 3.07 6.84 6.70
C GLN A 192 3.74 6.49 5.37
N GLU A 193 4.66 7.33 4.92
CA GLU A 193 5.54 6.99 3.79
C GLU A 193 6.64 6.04 4.30
N LEU A 194 6.49 4.74 4.01
CA LEU A 194 7.41 3.70 4.46
C LEU A 194 8.69 3.69 3.62
N ILE A 195 8.53 3.98 2.36
CA ILE A 195 9.55 3.96 1.33
C ILE A 195 9.24 5.14 0.41
N PRO A 196 10.21 5.92 -0.08
CA PRO A 196 9.93 7.04 -0.95
C PRO A 196 9.01 6.66 -2.12
N GLY A 197 7.83 7.27 -2.19
CA GLY A 197 6.79 7.00 -3.18
C GLY A 197 5.84 5.83 -2.82
N VAL A 198 5.98 5.21 -1.65
CA VAL A 198 5.07 4.17 -1.13
C VAL A 198 4.55 4.56 0.25
N THR A 199 3.30 4.90 0.33
CA THR A 199 2.63 5.38 1.55
C THR A 199 1.52 4.43 1.96
N VAL A 200 1.43 4.11 3.24
CA VAL A 200 0.30 3.33 3.78
C VAL A 200 -0.67 4.25 4.51
N TYR A 201 -1.94 3.89 4.42
CA TYR A 201 -3.04 4.61 5.03
C TYR A 201 -3.88 3.65 5.88
N ILE A 202 -4.39 4.13 7.01
CA ILE A 202 -5.33 3.36 7.82
C ILE A 202 -6.59 3.08 7.00
N GLY A 203 -6.99 1.83 6.99
CA GLY A 203 -8.09 1.32 6.20
C GLY A 203 -9.46 1.45 6.87
N GLY A 204 -10.44 0.78 6.27
CA GLY A 204 -11.85 0.86 6.64
C GLY A 204 -12.29 -0.18 7.65
N LYS A 205 -11.47 -0.55 8.62
CA LYS A 205 -11.85 -1.48 9.69
C LYS A 205 -12.33 -2.86 9.18
N HIS A 206 -11.71 -3.37 8.13
CA HIS A 206 -11.88 -4.76 7.73
C HIS A 206 -11.39 -5.71 8.85
N THR A 207 -10.19 -5.45 9.36
CA THR A 207 -9.71 -5.91 10.66
C THR A 207 -9.53 -4.70 11.59
N TYR A 208 -9.00 -4.92 12.78
CA TYR A 208 -8.88 -3.85 13.80
C TYR A 208 -8.15 -2.62 13.26
N GLN A 209 -7.01 -2.81 12.56
CA GLN A 209 -6.22 -1.73 12.00
C GLN A 209 -5.66 -2.11 10.62
N SER A 210 -6.55 -2.56 9.73
CA SER A 210 -6.20 -2.80 8.33
C SER A 210 -5.67 -1.53 7.67
N GLN A 211 -4.78 -1.69 6.67
CA GLN A 211 -4.22 -0.58 5.90
C GLN A 211 -4.34 -0.84 4.40
N TYR A 212 -4.25 0.22 3.59
CA TYR A 212 -4.14 0.18 2.14
C TYR A 212 -2.94 1.00 1.67
N VAL A 213 -2.51 0.82 0.43
CA VAL A 213 -1.23 1.36 -0.04
C VAL A 213 -1.43 2.30 -1.20
N GLY A 214 -0.88 3.52 -1.11
CA GLY A 214 -0.72 4.45 -2.22
C GLY A 214 0.67 4.36 -2.80
N VAL A 215 0.77 4.22 -4.12
CA VAL A 215 2.04 4.05 -4.84
C VAL A 215 2.19 5.10 -5.92
N ARG A 216 3.27 5.85 -5.90
CA ARG A 216 3.59 6.84 -6.95
C ARG A 216 4.16 6.15 -8.18
N THR A 217 3.48 6.28 -9.31
CA THR A 217 3.86 5.69 -10.60
C THR A 217 3.96 6.76 -11.68
N ALA A 218 4.42 6.40 -12.87
CA ALA A 218 4.40 7.28 -14.04
C ALA A 218 2.97 7.66 -14.49
N ALA A 219 1.97 6.81 -14.19
CA ALA A 219 0.55 7.08 -14.47
C ALA A 219 -0.13 7.92 -13.38
N GLY A 220 0.58 8.28 -12.30
CA GLY A 220 0.05 8.93 -11.13
C GLY A 220 0.01 8.02 -9.90
N ILE A 221 -0.84 8.32 -8.93
CA ILE A 221 -0.97 7.52 -7.71
C ILE A 221 -1.90 6.35 -7.96
N VAL A 222 -1.36 5.13 -7.83
CA VAL A 222 -2.12 3.88 -7.75
C VAL A 222 -2.47 3.62 -6.29
N VAL A 223 -3.71 3.24 -6.01
CA VAL A 223 -4.17 2.82 -4.68
C VAL A 223 -4.48 1.32 -4.71
N ILE A 224 -3.74 0.56 -3.92
CA ILE A 224 -3.97 -0.87 -3.68
C ILE A 224 -4.84 -0.97 -2.44
N ALA A 225 -6.13 -1.24 -2.64
CA ALA A 225 -7.13 -1.23 -1.57
C ALA A 225 -7.06 -2.46 -0.67
N SER A 226 -6.57 -3.60 -1.20
CA SER A 226 -6.71 -4.90 -0.55
C SER A 226 -8.14 -5.11 -0.06
N ASP A 227 -8.36 -5.70 1.10
CA ASP A 227 -9.70 -6.02 1.61
C ASP A 227 -10.49 -4.83 2.17
N ASN A 228 -9.93 -3.62 2.09
CA ASN A 228 -10.73 -2.43 2.36
C ASN A 228 -11.74 -2.14 1.22
N MET A 229 -11.56 -2.81 0.07
CA MET A 229 -12.47 -2.84 -1.07
C MET A 229 -12.29 -4.18 -1.80
N TYR A 230 -13.25 -5.09 -1.68
CA TYR A 230 -13.14 -6.41 -2.29
C TYR A 230 -13.33 -6.41 -3.81
N LEU A 231 -14.36 -5.71 -4.29
CA LEU A 231 -14.75 -5.63 -5.68
C LEU A 231 -14.89 -4.18 -6.13
N TYR A 232 -14.74 -3.91 -7.42
CA TYR A 232 -15.03 -2.59 -7.99
C TYR A 232 -16.47 -2.14 -7.69
N GLU A 233 -17.41 -3.08 -7.58
CA GLU A 233 -18.80 -2.81 -7.22
C GLU A 233 -18.94 -2.11 -5.85
N ASN A 234 -18.05 -2.35 -4.88
CA ASN A 234 -18.04 -1.61 -3.62
C ASN A 234 -17.92 -0.12 -3.88
N LEU A 235 -16.98 0.28 -4.72
CA LEU A 235 -16.73 1.68 -5.06
C LEU A 235 -17.84 2.26 -5.97
N ASP A 236 -18.18 1.55 -7.03
CA ASP A 236 -19.13 2.00 -8.05
C ASP A 236 -20.51 2.27 -7.45
N ARG A 237 -20.92 1.50 -6.46
CA ARG A 237 -22.22 1.59 -5.78
C ARG A 237 -22.16 2.22 -4.40
N GLN A 238 -20.98 2.61 -3.93
CA GLN A 238 -20.76 3.13 -2.56
C GLN A 238 -21.32 2.18 -1.49
N LEU A 239 -21.02 0.89 -1.63
CA LEU A 239 -21.42 -0.16 -0.69
C LEU A 239 -20.23 -0.57 0.19
N PRO A 240 -20.43 -0.73 1.50
CA PRO A 240 -19.37 -1.23 2.36
C PRO A 240 -19.08 -2.70 2.05
N ILE A 241 -17.87 -3.12 2.39
CA ILE A 241 -17.53 -4.53 2.38
C ILE A 241 -18.37 -5.28 3.43
N ALA A 242 -18.68 -6.56 3.18
CA ALA A 242 -19.49 -7.35 4.08
C ALA A 242 -18.78 -7.67 5.40
N GLN A 243 -17.46 -7.83 5.34
CA GLN A 243 -16.62 -8.16 6.51
C GLN A 243 -15.90 -6.92 7.02
N THR A 244 -16.61 -6.04 7.68
CA THR A 244 -16.05 -4.88 8.38
C THR A 244 -16.67 -4.74 9.77
N VAL A 245 -15.90 -4.29 10.73
CA VAL A 245 -16.41 -3.98 12.08
C VAL A 245 -17.02 -2.58 12.16
N ASP A 246 -16.85 -1.75 11.11
CA ASP A 246 -17.42 -0.41 11.01
C ASP A 246 -17.66 -0.02 9.54
N ALA A 247 -18.91 -0.15 9.10
CA ALA A 247 -19.31 0.17 7.73
C ALA A 247 -19.12 1.66 7.36
N ALA A 248 -19.32 2.57 8.31
CA ALA A 248 -19.13 4.00 8.06
C ALA A 248 -17.65 4.33 7.83
N SER A 249 -16.77 3.74 8.64
CA SER A 249 -15.31 3.84 8.46
C SER A 249 -14.87 3.25 7.11
N ASN A 250 -15.44 2.10 6.70
CA ASN A 250 -15.13 1.50 5.42
C ASN A 250 -15.51 2.40 4.25
N LEU A 251 -16.72 2.97 4.25
CA LEU A 251 -17.14 3.92 3.23
C LEU A 251 -16.29 5.20 3.22
N ALA A 252 -15.86 5.68 4.39
CA ALA A 252 -14.95 6.82 4.48
C ALA A 252 -13.58 6.50 3.85
N ALA A 253 -13.05 5.30 4.09
CA ALA A 253 -11.80 4.84 3.47
C ALA A 253 -11.94 4.74 1.94
N GLN A 254 -13.04 4.19 1.42
CA GLN A 254 -13.28 4.12 -0.03
C GLN A 254 -13.33 5.53 -0.67
N ARG A 255 -14.02 6.50 -0.04
CA ARG A 255 -14.04 7.90 -0.52
C ARG A 255 -12.63 8.52 -0.50
N ARG A 256 -11.85 8.22 0.53
CA ARG A 256 -10.45 8.69 0.62
C ARG A 256 -9.58 8.08 -0.48
N MET A 257 -9.75 6.81 -0.82
CA MET A 257 -9.04 6.18 -1.94
C MET A 257 -9.29 6.92 -3.25
N VAL A 258 -10.55 7.35 -3.49
CA VAL A 258 -10.90 8.19 -4.66
C VAL A 258 -10.15 9.52 -4.65
N SER A 259 -10.01 10.16 -3.49
CA SER A 259 -9.30 11.45 -3.38
C SER A 259 -7.79 11.33 -3.53
N LEU A 260 -7.22 10.16 -3.23
CA LEU A 260 -5.77 9.89 -3.31
C LEU A 260 -5.34 9.42 -4.70
N ALA A 261 -6.13 8.54 -5.33
CA ALA A 261 -5.80 7.99 -6.63
C ALA A 261 -5.85 9.06 -7.72
N SER A 262 -4.90 9.04 -8.65
CA SER A 262 -4.89 9.99 -9.78
C SER A 262 -6.06 9.77 -10.76
N SER A 263 -6.67 8.58 -10.74
CA SER A 263 -7.94 8.30 -11.41
C SER A 263 -8.64 7.11 -10.73
N PRO A 264 -9.98 6.96 -10.84
CA PRO A 264 -10.70 5.81 -10.30
C PRO A 264 -10.21 4.46 -10.86
N ARG A 265 -9.71 4.44 -12.10
CA ARG A 265 -9.13 3.24 -12.73
C ARG A 265 -7.90 2.72 -11.96
N LEU A 266 -7.17 3.60 -11.29
CA LEU A 266 -5.95 3.27 -10.54
C LEU A 266 -6.23 2.85 -9.10
N ILE A 267 -7.49 2.61 -8.72
CA ILE A 267 -7.87 1.97 -7.46
C ILE A 267 -8.06 0.49 -7.75
N VAL A 268 -7.30 -0.36 -7.04
CA VAL A 268 -7.25 -1.81 -7.29
C VAL A 268 -7.82 -2.55 -6.08
N PRO A 269 -8.93 -3.29 -6.25
CA PRO A 269 -9.57 -4.07 -5.19
C PRO A 269 -8.81 -5.33 -4.83
N GLY A 270 -9.17 -5.95 -3.68
CA GLY A 270 -8.49 -7.12 -3.14
C GLY A 270 -8.77 -8.42 -3.88
N HIS A 271 -10.02 -8.64 -4.37
CA HIS A 271 -10.46 -9.96 -4.83
C HIS A 271 -11.22 -9.97 -6.17
N ASP A 272 -11.27 -8.84 -6.88
CA ASP A 272 -12.05 -8.74 -8.12
C ASP A 272 -11.29 -9.36 -9.31
N PRO A 273 -11.82 -10.40 -9.97
CA PRO A 273 -11.22 -10.97 -11.17
C PRO A 273 -11.12 -9.98 -12.34
N ALA A 274 -11.94 -8.91 -12.34
CA ALA A 274 -11.86 -7.86 -13.34
C ALA A 274 -10.54 -7.11 -13.36
N VAL A 275 -9.71 -7.18 -12.30
CA VAL A 275 -8.33 -6.65 -12.29
C VAL A 275 -7.55 -7.24 -13.47
N PHE A 276 -7.69 -8.54 -13.73
CA PHE A 276 -6.92 -9.25 -14.77
C PHE A 276 -7.45 -9.03 -16.20
N THR A 277 -8.57 -8.35 -16.35
CA THR A 277 -9.11 -7.96 -17.66
C THR A 277 -9.06 -6.45 -17.92
N ARG A 278 -8.92 -5.64 -16.87
CA ARG A 278 -8.85 -4.17 -16.97
C ARG A 278 -7.46 -3.64 -17.29
N PHE A 279 -6.42 -4.42 -16.99
CA PHE A 279 -5.02 -4.02 -17.13
C PHE A 279 -4.25 -4.89 -18.11
N GLU A 280 -3.11 -4.39 -18.56
CA GLU A 280 -2.26 -5.08 -19.54
C GLU A 280 -1.68 -6.37 -18.96
N THR A 281 -1.92 -7.49 -19.64
CA THR A 281 -1.33 -8.79 -19.29
C THR A 281 0.16 -8.80 -19.65
N VAL A 282 0.99 -9.10 -18.66
CA VAL A 282 2.46 -9.24 -18.81
C VAL A 282 2.84 -10.71 -18.93
N SER A 283 2.22 -11.56 -18.14
CA SER A 283 2.35 -13.01 -18.19
C SER A 283 1.09 -13.66 -17.59
N VAL A 284 1.01 -15.00 -17.64
CA VAL A 284 -0.16 -15.72 -17.11
C VAL A 284 -0.39 -15.37 -15.63
N GLY A 285 -1.54 -14.75 -15.33
CA GLY A 285 -1.91 -14.32 -13.99
C GLY A 285 -1.15 -13.09 -13.48
N VAL A 286 -0.48 -12.34 -14.36
CA VAL A 286 0.22 -11.09 -14.01
C VAL A 286 -0.23 -9.97 -14.93
N VAL A 287 -0.70 -8.87 -14.36
CA VAL A 287 -1.05 -7.65 -15.09
C VAL A 287 -0.29 -6.45 -14.53
N ARG A 288 0.00 -5.48 -15.40
CA ARG A 288 0.63 -4.21 -15.03
C ARG A 288 -0.42 -3.13 -14.85
N ILE A 289 -0.43 -2.51 -13.69
CA ILE A 289 -1.34 -1.42 -13.32
C ILE A 289 -0.79 -0.09 -13.84
N ARG A 290 -1.47 0.53 -14.80
CA ARG A 290 -1.11 1.84 -15.38
C ARG A 290 -2.26 2.51 -16.10
#